data_d6755bf38df5950ec339386bd58f1444
#
_entry.id   d6755bf38df5950ec339386bd58f1444
#
_cell.length_a   1.000
_cell.length_b   1.000
_cell.length_c   1.000
_cell.angle_alpha   90.00
_cell.angle_beta   90.00
_cell.angle_gamma   90.00
#
_symmetry.space_group_name_H-M   'P 1'
#
loop_
_entity.id
_entity.type
_entity.pdbx_description
1 polymer ?
#
loop_
_entity_poly.entity_id
_entity_poly.type
_entity_poly.pdbx_seq_one_letter_code
_entity_poly.pdbx_strand_id
1 'polypeptide(L)'
;APLPWVEIEDGTPQHLLASDCPRAAGSLPLVGSHLVQMTLTARRRGQCEVGPFRIRTGDALGLFAREVVVHSGARVTIYPRVHPIDDLPVPLAQPFGPVRTQERAFEDPPNHAEIRRYVPGDNPRHIHWRTSARMGTLMTRQFELNATTQLILFADFHREVQVDGSAAGGGSTAEVTAEIAASLAALGIRRKMETGLFCTGQARFAVGPGRGERTFREIMEALARVEPVGEVLLERLLENEAGHLAHRATLVVITPRLTPRLGDQLVALRARHRVVLILLDAPTFAPPGLARRQIRPADPQLLEVLVRRGLWVYVVPAGADLRRLSGLRLIGGEGV
;
A
#
# COMPACT_ATOMS: atom_id res chain seq x y z
N ALA A 1 5.32 -51.94 13.92
CA ALA A 1 4.00 -52.49 13.57
C ALA A 1 3.40 -51.60 12.48
N PRO A 2 2.63 -52.12 11.54
CA PRO A 2 1.88 -51.29 10.59
C PRO A 2 0.85 -50.48 11.38
N LEU A 3 0.58 -49.26 10.91
CA LEU A 3 -0.46 -48.42 11.48
C LEU A 3 -1.75 -48.63 10.67
N PRO A 4 -2.80 -49.26 11.27
CA PRO A 4 -4.01 -49.63 10.56
C PRO A 4 -4.76 -48.40 10.09
N TRP A 5 -4.64 -47.27 10.80
CA TRP A 5 -5.17 -46.00 10.41
C TRP A 5 -4.25 -44.87 10.88
N VAL A 6 -4.20 -43.83 10.08
CA VAL A 6 -3.54 -42.56 10.39
C VAL A 6 -4.50 -41.46 9.92
N GLU A 7 -4.78 -40.52 10.79
CA GLU A 7 -5.55 -39.30 10.48
C GLU A 7 -4.60 -38.13 10.63
N ILE A 8 -4.62 -37.23 9.64
CA ILE A 8 -3.85 -36.00 9.63
C ILE A 8 -4.83 -34.83 9.54
N GLU A 9 -4.81 -33.99 10.54
CA GLU A 9 -5.60 -32.74 10.57
C GLU A 9 -4.68 -31.53 10.38
N ASP A 10 -5.04 -30.68 9.40
CA ASP A 10 -4.34 -29.43 9.12
C ASP A 10 -4.83 -28.32 10.05
N GLY A 11 -3.92 -27.78 10.86
CA GLY A 11 -4.15 -26.67 11.76
C GLY A 11 -3.80 -25.30 11.15
N THR A 12 -3.56 -25.22 9.85
CA THR A 12 -3.30 -23.95 9.15
C THR A 12 -4.43 -22.96 9.39
N PRO A 13 -4.12 -21.68 9.70
CA PRO A 13 -5.15 -20.67 9.96
C PRO A 13 -6.07 -20.45 8.76
N GLN A 14 -7.27 -21.02 8.81
CA GLN A 14 -8.24 -21.03 7.70
C GLN A 14 -8.73 -19.64 7.28
N HIS A 15 -8.59 -18.63 8.15
CA HIS A 15 -8.93 -17.25 7.83
C HIS A 15 -7.89 -16.57 6.93
N LEU A 16 -6.66 -17.08 6.90
CA LEU A 16 -5.59 -16.60 6.02
C LEU A 16 -5.41 -17.52 4.81
N LEU A 17 -5.31 -18.83 5.06
CA LEU A 17 -5.07 -19.86 4.05
C LEU A 17 -6.13 -20.96 4.18
N ALA A 18 -7.01 -21.08 3.20
CA ALA A 18 -7.97 -22.19 3.15
C ALA A 18 -7.32 -23.42 2.53
N SER A 19 -7.40 -24.54 3.22
CA SER A 19 -6.99 -25.86 2.70
C SER A 19 -8.18 -26.56 2.05
N ASP A 20 -7.95 -27.20 0.90
CA ASP A 20 -8.94 -28.08 0.25
C ASP A 20 -9.03 -29.45 0.92
N CYS A 21 -8.01 -29.81 1.73
CA CYS A 21 -7.92 -31.07 2.43
C CYS A 21 -7.58 -30.83 3.92
N PRO A 22 -8.55 -30.31 4.74
CA PRO A 22 -8.28 -30.04 6.16
C PRO A 22 -8.10 -31.30 6.99
N ARG A 23 -8.53 -32.44 6.47
CA ARG A 23 -8.33 -33.78 7.08
C ARG A 23 -8.04 -34.80 6.01
N ALA A 24 -7.02 -35.61 6.27
CA ALA A 24 -6.69 -36.77 5.44
C ALA A 24 -6.61 -38.03 6.33
N ALA A 25 -7.10 -39.11 5.81
CA ALA A 25 -7.00 -40.40 6.50
C ALA A 25 -6.40 -41.48 5.58
N GLY A 26 -5.65 -42.38 6.15
CA GLY A 26 -5.02 -43.45 5.41
C GLY A 26 -4.52 -44.55 6.32
N SER A 27 -3.82 -45.53 5.76
CA SER A 27 -3.09 -46.54 6.51
C SER A 27 -1.61 -46.48 6.18
N LEU A 28 -0.76 -46.82 7.11
CA LEU A 28 0.68 -46.85 6.91
C LEU A 28 1.19 -48.29 7.04
N PRO A 29 1.73 -48.90 5.97
CA PRO A 29 2.32 -50.23 6.04
C PRO A 29 3.58 -50.21 6.92
N LEU A 30 4.08 -51.40 7.27
CA LEU A 30 5.26 -51.56 8.15
C LEU A 30 6.49 -50.80 7.60
N VAL A 31 6.63 -50.77 6.29
CA VAL A 31 7.66 -50.02 5.59
C VAL A 31 6.96 -49.26 4.46
N GLY A 32 6.98 -47.92 4.53
CA GLY A 32 6.36 -47.10 3.53
C GLY A 32 6.11 -45.65 4.01
N SER A 33 5.55 -44.86 3.12
CA SER A 33 5.15 -43.49 3.38
C SER A 33 3.73 -43.26 2.86
N HIS A 34 3.02 -42.32 3.48
CA HIS A 34 1.74 -41.84 3.00
C HIS A 34 1.90 -40.37 2.59
N LEU A 35 1.66 -40.09 1.32
CA LEU A 35 1.75 -38.73 0.78
C LEU A 35 0.36 -38.09 0.78
N VAL A 36 0.24 -36.99 1.46
CA VAL A 36 -0.96 -36.14 1.41
C VAL A 36 -0.62 -34.87 0.63
N GLN A 37 -1.33 -34.66 -0.45
CA GLN A 37 -1.24 -33.45 -1.24
C GLN A 37 -2.41 -32.54 -0.88
N MET A 38 -2.14 -31.27 -0.62
CA MET A 38 -3.17 -30.27 -0.34
C MET A 38 -2.93 -29.00 -1.15
N THR A 39 -4.01 -28.32 -1.50
CA THR A 39 -3.97 -27.00 -2.16
C THR A 39 -4.36 -25.94 -1.14
N LEU A 40 -3.50 -24.95 -0.95
CA LEU A 40 -3.75 -23.83 -0.06
C LEU A 40 -4.18 -22.61 -0.87
N THR A 41 -5.35 -22.07 -0.56
CA THR A 41 -5.88 -20.87 -1.21
C THR A 41 -5.81 -19.68 -0.26
N ALA A 42 -5.11 -18.63 -0.68
CA ALA A 42 -5.00 -17.39 0.09
C ALA A 42 -6.35 -16.66 0.15
N ARG A 43 -6.81 -16.30 1.35
CA ARG A 43 -8.07 -15.56 1.60
C ARG A 43 -7.82 -14.12 2.01
N ARG A 44 -6.85 -13.91 2.87
CA ARG A 44 -6.46 -12.59 3.39
C ARG A 44 -4.95 -12.46 3.37
N ARG A 45 -4.46 -11.23 3.28
CA ARG A 45 -3.03 -10.95 3.43
C ARG A 45 -2.57 -11.27 4.85
N GLY A 46 -1.31 -11.59 5.00
CA GLY A 46 -0.72 -11.88 6.31
C GLY A 46 0.49 -12.78 6.23
N GLN A 47 1.02 -13.11 7.38
CA GLN A 47 2.05 -14.14 7.53
C GLN A 47 1.51 -15.24 8.42
N CYS A 48 1.66 -16.48 7.99
CA CYS A 48 1.29 -17.63 8.80
C CYS A 48 2.27 -18.79 8.59
N GLU A 49 2.29 -19.69 9.54
CA GLU A 49 2.94 -20.98 9.42
C GLU A 49 1.91 -21.98 8.86
N VAL A 50 2.33 -22.84 7.93
CA VAL A 50 1.52 -23.94 7.43
C VAL A 50 1.51 -25.03 8.48
N GLY A 51 0.34 -25.48 8.90
CA GLY A 51 0.15 -26.33 10.05
C GLY A 51 -0.23 -25.53 11.32
N PRO A 52 0.02 -26.06 12.54
CA PRO A 52 0.63 -27.37 12.83
C PRO A 52 -0.26 -28.52 12.35
N PHE A 53 0.38 -29.63 12.00
CA PHE A 53 -0.34 -30.86 11.62
C PHE A 53 -0.54 -31.73 12.83
N ARG A 54 -1.79 -32.09 13.13
CA ARG A 54 -2.15 -33.03 14.18
C ARG A 54 -2.29 -34.41 13.56
N ILE A 55 -1.41 -35.33 13.96
CA ILE A 55 -1.39 -36.70 13.46
C ILE A 55 -1.92 -37.60 14.55
N ARG A 56 -3.01 -38.31 14.25
CA ARG A 56 -3.62 -39.32 15.13
C ARG A 56 -3.45 -40.70 14.53
N THR A 57 -3.16 -41.65 15.37
CA THR A 57 -3.12 -43.06 14.97
C THR A 57 -3.48 -43.95 16.17
N GLY A 58 -3.85 -45.18 15.91
CA GLY A 58 -4.21 -46.12 16.96
C GLY A 58 -4.25 -47.58 16.48
N ASP A 59 -4.73 -48.44 17.34
CA ASP A 59 -4.99 -49.83 17.02
C ASP A 59 -6.30 -49.99 16.23
N ALA A 60 -6.48 -51.18 15.64
CA ALA A 60 -7.66 -51.49 14.81
C ALA A 60 -8.97 -51.54 15.63
N LEU A 61 -8.91 -51.76 16.94
CA LEU A 61 -10.07 -51.84 17.82
C LEU A 61 -10.38 -50.52 18.52
N GLY A 62 -9.55 -49.49 18.35
CA GLY A 62 -9.74 -48.17 18.96
C GLY A 62 -9.48 -48.14 20.48
N LEU A 63 -8.81 -49.14 21.04
CA LEU A 63 -8.50 -49.22 22.46
C LEU A 63 -7.34 -48.29 22.84
N PHE A 64 -6.42 -48.06 21.90
CA PHE A 64 -5.27 -47.19 22.06
C PHE A 64 -5.21 -46.20 20.93
N ALA A 65 -5.07 -44.91 21.28
CA ALA A 65 -4.82 -43.86 20.33
C ALA A 65 -3.63 -43.03 20.78
N ARG A 66 -2.87 -42.56 19.82
CA ARG A 66 -1.75 -41.63 20.03
C ARG A 66 -1.93 -40.42 19.12
N GLU A 67 -1.66 -39.27 19.69
CA GLU A 67 -1.65 -38.00 18.95
C GLU A 67 -0.25 -37.39 19.02
N VAL A 68 0.19 -36.82 17.87
CA VAL A 68 1.45 -36.09 17.76
C VAL A 68 1.15 -34.81 16.97
N VAL A 69 1.67 -33.69 17.46
CA VAL A 69 1.61 -32.40 16.76
C VAL A 69 2.94 -32.14 16.09
N VAL A 70 2.92 -31.92 14.80
CA VAL A 70 4.12 -31.68 13.99
C VAL A 70 4.04 -30.25 13.39
N HIS A 71 5.05 -29.45 13.68
CA HIS A 71 5.23 -28.13 13.05
C HIS A 71 6.00 -28.29 11.75
N SER A 72 5.47 -27.72 10.66
CA SER A 72 6.14 -27.79 9.36
C SER A 72 7.38 -26.90 9.29
N GLY A 73 7.39 -25.80 10.06
CA GLY A 73 8.37 -24.72 9.96
C GLY A 73 8.25 -23.88 8.67
N ALA A 74 7.32 -24.25 7.78
CA ALA A 74 7.10 -23.53 6.54
C ALA A 74 6.27 -22.27 6.78
N ARG A 75 6.87 -21.10 6.54
CA ARG A 75 6.20 -19.81 6.64
C ARG A 75 5.77 -19.31 5.28
N VAL A 76 4.52 -18.87 5.18
CA VAL A 76 3.94 -18.30 3.97
C VAL A 76 3.61 -16.84 4.22
N THR A 77 4.02 -15.97 3.31
CA THR A 77 3.64 -14.57 3.29
C THR A 77 2.61 -14.36 2.16
N ILE A 78 1.43 -13.91 2.53
CA ILE A 78 0.33 -13.63 1.62
C ILE A 78 0.30 -12.12 1.40
N TYR A 79 0.60 -11.70 0.18
CA TYR A 79 0.59 -10.29 -0.20
C TYR A 79 -0.82 -9.79 -0.51
N PRO A 80 -1.10 -8.48 -0.35
CA PRO A 80 -2.34 -7.89 -0.82
C PRO A 80 -2.45 -8.00 -2.34
N ARG A 81 -3.67 -8.03 -2.86
CA ARG A 81 -3.91 -8.04 -4.31
C ARG A 81 -3.47 -6.72 -4.91
N VAL A 82 -2.82 -6.81 -6.08
CA VAL A 82 -2.43 -5.66 -6.88
C VAL A 82 -3.38 -5.57 -8.07
N HIS A 83 -4.15 -4.49 -8.12
CA HIS A 83 -5.04 -4.21 -9.24
C HIS A 83 -4.29 -3.35 -10.27
N PRO A 84 -4.35 -3.69 -11.58
CA PRO A 84 -3.78 -2.84 -12.60
C PRO A 84 -4.59 -1.53 -12.68
N ILE A 85 -4.03 -0.48 -12.12
CA ILE A 85 -4.59 0.86 -12.22
C ILE A 85 -3.94 1.52 -13.44
N ASP A 86 -4.73 1.72 -14.50
CA ASP A 86 -4.24 2.32 -15.74
C ASP A 86 -4.34 3.85 -15.69
N ASP A 87 -5.35 4.35 -15.03
CA ASP A 87 -5.63 5.79 -14.92
C ASP A 87 -5.96 6.17 -13.48
N LEU A 88 -4.99 6.79 -12.82
CA LEU A 88 -5.31 7.66 -11.71
C LEU A 88 -5.51 9.04 -12.31
N PRO A 89 -6.69 9.64 -12.22
CA PRO A 89 -6.88 11.03 -12.59
C PRO A 89 -6.26 11.96 -11.53
N VAL A 90 -5.20 11.51 -10.89
CA VAL A 90 -4.32 12.35 -10.09
C VAL A 90 -3.34 12.95 -11.08
N PRO A 91 -3.17 14.26 -11.12
CA PRO A 91 -2.05 14.85 -11.81
C PRO A 91 -0.78 14.41 -11.07
N LEU A 92 -0.35 13.19 -11.34
CA LEU A 92 0.99 12.75 -10.98
C LEU A 92 1.91 13.79 -11.57
N ALA A 93 2.72 14.45 -10.75
CA ALA A 93 3.57 15.52 -11.19
C ALA A 93 4.35 15.03 -12.41
N GLN A 94 3.91 15.44 -13.60
CA GLN A 94 4.72 15.25 -14.78
C GLN A 94 5.91 16.20 -14.63
N PRO A 95 7.14 15.75 -14.86
CA PRO A 95 8.31 16.62 -14.81
C PRO A 95 8.39 17.55 -16.05
N PHE A 96 7.26 17.86 -16.69
CA PHE A 96 7.22 18.59 -17.94
C PHE A 96 6.41 19.89 -17.85
N GLY A 97 7.15 20.95 -17.82
CA GLY A 97 6.77 22.31 -18.11
C GLY A 97 7.93 23.23 -17.74
N PRO A 98 8.27 24.26 -18.53
CA PRO A 98 9.25 25.23 -18.12
C PRO A 98 8.68 26.03 -16.93
N VAL A 99 8.85 25.47 -15.73
CA VAL A 99 8.51 26.21 -14.51
C VAL A 99 9.60 27.25 -14.33
N ARG A 100 9.31 28.47 -14.72
CA ARG A 100 10.05 29.66 -14.26
C ARG A 100 9.83 29.78 -12.76
N THR A 101 10.57 29.03 -11.96
CA THR A 101 10.65 29.24 -10.52
C THR A 101 11.86 30.11 -10.24
N GLN A 102 11.61 31.33 -9.75
CA GLN A 102 12.63 32.23 -9.18
C GLN A 102 13.12 31.76 -7.79
N GLU A 103 12.79 30.55 -7.36
CA GLU A 103 13.26 30.02 -6.09
C GLU A 103 14.53 29.21 -6.30
N ARG A 104 15.57 29.60 -5.56
CA ARG A 104 16.88 28.97 -5.50
C ARG A 104 16.72 27.47 -5.23
N ALA A 105 16.80 26.66 -6.30
CA ALA A 105 16.98 25.23 -6.17
C ALA A 105 18.35 24.99 -5.54
N PHE A 106 18.41 24.29 -4.43
CA PHE A 106 19.65 23.73 -3.88
C PHE A 106 20.29 22.87 -4.97
N GLU A 107 21.48 23.26 -5.36
CA GLU A 107 22.32 22.55 -6.31
C GLU A 107 22.85 21.29 -5.61
N ASP A 108 22.26 20.15 -5.95
CA ASP A 108 22.88 18.84 -5.66
C ASP A 108 23.76 18.46 -6.87
N PRO A 109 25.08 18.35 -6.74
CA PRO A 109 25.91 17.75 -7.77
C PRO A 109 26.06 16.24 -7.49
N PRO A 110 25.95 15.29 -8.44
CA PRO A 110 26.34 15.37 -9.85
C PRO A 110 25.35 14.65 -10.78
N ASN A 111 24.55 15.33 -11.53
CA ASN A 111 23.85 14.68 -12.63
C ASN A 111 24.12 15.39 -13.95
N HIS A 112 24.34 14.60 -14.98
CA HIS A 112 24.84 14.92 -16.30
C HIS A 112 24.25 16.24 -16.83
N ALA A 113 25.04 17.30 -16.71
CA ALA A 113 24.68 18.56 -17.32
C ALA A 113 24.93 18.45 -18.82
N GLU A 114 23.90 18.50 -19.61
CA GLU A 114 24.03 18.69 -21.04
C GLU A 114 24.63 20.07 -21.28
N ILE A 115 25.65 20.14 -22.16
CA ILE A 115 26.32 21.41 -22.46
C ILE A 115 25.74 21.93 -23.78
N ARG A 116 24.99 23.03 -23.72
CA ARG A 116 24.45 23.71 -24.91
C ARG A 116 25.09 25.08 -25.13
N ARG A 117 24.86 25.68 -26.29
CA ARG A 117 25.27 27.04 -26.54
C ARG A 117 24.56 28.02 -25.60
N TYR A 118 25.29 28.98 -25.09
CA TYR A 118 24.78 30.07 -24.28
C TYR A 118 23.80 30.93 -25.10
N VAL A 119 22.65 31.23 -24.51
CA VAL A 119 21.66 32.14 -25.07
C VAL A 119 21.56 33.37 -24.14
N PRO A 120 21.47 34.61 -24.67
CA PRO A 120 21.26 35.79 -23.85
C PRO A 120 20.07 35.62 -22.90
N GLY A 121 20.33 35.73 -21.58
CA GLY A 121 19.36 35.45 -20.51
C GLY A 121 19.69 34.23 -19.66
N ASP A 122 20.64 33.42 -20.08
CA ASP A 122 21.17 32.33 -19.23
C ASP A 122 22.02 32.89 -18.08
N ASN A 123 22.02 32.22 -16.93
CA ASN A 123 22.82 32.66 -15.80
C ASN A 123 24.33 32.50 -16.10
N PRO A 124 25.12 33.57 -16.04
CA PRO A 124 26.55 33.53 -16.34
C PRO A 124 27.38 32.58 -15.46
N ARG A 125 26.87 32.24 -14.25
CA ARG A 125 27.52 31.28 -13.34
C ARG A 125 27.49 29.85 -13.87
N HIS A 126 26.61 29.54 -14.81
CA HIS A 126 26.48 28.21 -15.42
C HIS A 126 27.37 28.05 -16.67
N ILE A 127 28.13 29.07 -17.06
CA ILE A 127 29.01 28.98 -18.22
C ILE A 127 30.09 27.91 -17.95
N HIS A 128 30.21 26.99 -18.88
CA HIS A 128 31.25 25.93 -18.83
C HIS A 128 32.52 26.44 -19.54
N TRP A 129 33.33 27.20 -18.84
CA TRP A 129 34.51 27.89 -19.39
C TRP A 129 35.45 26.99 -20.18
N ARG A 130 35.68 25.77 -19.69
CA ARG A 130 36.57 24.79 -20.36
C ARG A 130 36.08 24.38 -21.75
N THR A 131 34.76 24.12 -21.89
CA THR A 131 34.16 23.77 -23.19
C THR A 131 34.03 25.01 -24.07
N SER A 132 33.69 26.18 -23.49
CA SER A 132 33.63 27.44 -24.21
C SER A 132 34.94 27.81 -24.86
N ALA A 133 36.05 27.68 -24.13
CA ALA A 133 37.37 27.91 -24.64
C ALA A 133 37.77 26.94 -25.79
N ARG A 134 37.33 25.70 -25.71
CA ARG A 134 37.61 24.66 -26.73
C ARG A 134 36.77 24.84 -27.98
N MET A 135 35.55 25.31 -27.86
CA MET A 135 34.58 25.44 -28.95
C MET A 135 34.58 26.86 -29.56
N GLY A 136 35.29 27.81 -28.97
CA GLY A 136 35.29 29.19 -29.43
C GLY A 136 33.98 29.95 -29.29
N THR A 137 32.98 29.34 -28.58
CA THR A 137 31.63 29.91 -28.36
C THR A 137 31.25 29.66 -26.90
N LEU A 138 30.49 30.61 -26.32
CA LEU A 138 30.01 30.46 -24.95
C LEU A 138 29.07 29.25 -24.85
N MET A 139 29.42 28.34 -23.94
CA MET A 139 28.67 27.11 -23.64
C MET A 139 28.17 27.18 -22.19
N THR A 140 26.91 26.87 -21.98
CA THR A 140 26.28 26.82 -20.65
C THR A 140 25.94 25.37 -20.26
N ARG A 141 26.05 25.08 -18.97
CA ARG A 141 25.55 23.81 -18.43
C ARG A 141 24.05 23.92 -18.29
N GLN A 142 23.34 23.07 -18.98
CA GLN A 142 21.92 22.89 -18.77
C GLN A 142 21.75 21.77 -17.72
N PHE A 143 21.39 22.17 -16.52
CA PHE A 143 21.01 21.19 -15.51
C PHE A 143 19.65 20.64 -15.91
N GLU A 144 19.56 19.38 -16.20
CA GLU A 144 18.27 18.70 -16.16
C GLU A 144 17.80 18.71 -14.72
N LEU A 145 16.81 19.51 -14.42
CA LEU A 145 16.03 19.37 -13.21
C LEU A 145 15.31 18.03 -13.32
N ASN A 146 16.00 16.95 -12.96
CA ASN A 146 15.35 15.69 -12.66
C ASN A 146 14.49 15.95 -11.41
N ALA A 147 13.35 16.60 -11.61
CA ALA A 147 12.33 16.71 -10.60
C ALA A 147 11.84 15.29 -10.32
N THR A 148 12.53 14.62 -9.41
CA THR A 148 12.18 13.28 -8.98
C THR A 148 10.76 13.34 -8.46
N THR A 149 9.83 12.78 -9.19
CA THR A 149 8.44 12.74 -8.78
C THR A 149 8.30 11.68 -7.71
N GLN A 150 7.99 12.10 -6.48
CA GLN A 150 7.75 11.21 -5.36
C GLN A 150 6.26 10.91 -5.23
N LEU A 151 5.93 9.63 -5.03
CA LEU A 151 4.61 9.15 -4.65
C LEU A 151 4.69 8.56 -3.25
N ILE A 152 4.08 9.22 -2.30
CA ILE A 152 4.12 8.80 -0.89
C ILE A 152 2.73 8.38 -0.46
N LEU A 153 2.62 7.15 0.01
CA LEU A 153 1.38 6.55 0.45
C LEU A 153 1.32 6.58 1.98
N PHE A 154 0.25 7.14 2.52
CA PHE A 154 -0.10 7.09 3.93
C PHE A 154 -1.32 6.19 4.09
N ALA A 155 -1.16 5.04 4.73
CA ALA A 155 -2.22 4.07 4.90
C ALA A 155 -2.61 3.93 6.38
N ASP A 156 -3.89 4.13 6.66
CA ASP A 156 -4.44 4.11 8.01
C ASP A 156 -4.88 2.69 8.40
N PHE A 157 -4.20 2.13 9.41
CA PHE A 157 -4.55 0.85 10.03
C PHE A 157 -4.84 1.02 11.53
N HIS A 158 -5.27 2.22 11.95
CA HIS A 158 -5.66 2.47 13.33
C HIS A 158 -6.90 1.64 13.69
N ARG A 159 -6.86 0.97 14.86
CA ARG A 159 -7.90 0.01 15.27
C ARG A 159 -9.33 0.55 15.29
N GLU A 160 -9.49 1.82 15.69
CA GLU A 160 -10.83 2.44 15.87
C GLU A 160 -11.47 2.90 14.56
N VAL A 161 -10.71 2.92 13.44
CA VAL A 161 -11.26 3.38 12.16
C VAL A 161 -11.56 2.23 11.22
N GLN A 162 -11.06 1.02 11.52
CA GLN A 162 -11.24 -0.13 10.66
C GLN A 162 -12.58 -0.82 10.89
N VAL A 163 -13.18 -1.25 9.81
CA VAL A 163 -14.41 -2.04 9.76
C VAL A 163 -14.09 -3.38 9.12
N ASP A 164 -14.44 -4.47 9.81
CA ASP A 164 -14.34 -5.81 9.27
C ASP A 164 -15.70 -6.50 9.32
N GLY A 165 -16.40 -6.50 8.20
CA GLY A 165 -17.65 -7.21 8.00
C GLY A 165 -17.50 -8.54 7.26
N SER A 166 -16.28 -8.97 6.95
CA SER A 166 -16.01 -10.11 6.06
C SER A 166 -16.62 -11.43 6.55
N ALA A 167 -16.71 -11.64 7.87
CA ALA A 167 -17.32 -12.83 8.45
C ALA A 167 -18.83 -12.93 8.21
N ALA A 168 -19.51 -11.82 7.95
CA ALA A 168 -20.95 -11.74 7.76
C ALA A 168 -21.36 -11.24 6.35
N GLY A 169 -20.50 -11.47 5.36
CA GLY A 169 -20.74 -11.10 3.96
C GLY A 169 -20.49 -9.63 3.63
N GLY A 170 -19.93 -8.85 4.56
CA GLY A 170 -19.43 -7.51 4.32
C GLY A 170 -17.99 -7.51 3.80
N GLY A 171 -17.34 -6.34 3.79
CA GLY A 171 -15.95 -6.17 3.41
C GLY A 171 -15.04 -5.86 4.59
N SER A 172 -13.74 -5.77 4.33
CA SER A 172 -12.75 -5.29 5.30
C SER A 172 -12.07 -4.03 4.75
N THR A 173 -12.21 -2.92 5.49
CA THR A 173 -11.54 -1.66 5.11
C THR A 173 -10.03 -1.81 5.13
N ALA A 174 -9.47 -2.60 6.06
CA ALA A 174 -8.04 -2.85 6.14
C ALA A 174 -7.50 -3.59 4.91
N GLU A 175 -8.25 -4.58 4.39
CA GLU A 175 -7.85 -5.29 3.17
C GLU A 175 -7.88 -4.35 1.96
N VAL A 176 -8.95 -3.58 1.79
CA VAL A 176 -9.08 -2.64 0.68
C VAL A 176 -8.05 -1.50 0.78
N THR A 177 -7.73 -1.00 1.98
CA THR A 177 -6.63 -0.04 2.20
C THR A 177 -5.30 -0.60 1.69
N ALA A 178 -5.00 -1.86 2.04
CA ALA A 178 -3.76 -2.51 1.60
C ALA A 178 -3.74 -2.78 0.08
N GLU A 179 -4.87 -3.20 -0.52
CA GLU A 179 -4.98 -3.42 -1.96
C GLU A 179 -4.80 -2.11 -2.75
N ILE A 180 -5.39 -1.01 -2.29
CA ILE A 180 -5.21 0.32 -2.88
C ILE A 180 -3.74 0.75 -2.76
N ALA A 181 -3.15 0.66 -1.57
CA ALA A 181 -1.76 1.05 -1.36
C ALA A 181 -0.78 0.22 -2.22
N ALA A 182 -0.97 -1.10 -2.30
CA ALA A 182 -0.18 -1.99 -3.15
C ALA A 182 -0.30 -1.65 -4.64
N SER A 183 -1.53 -1.37 -5.09
CA SER A 183 -1.82 -1.04 -6.49
C SER A 183 -1.23 0.32 -6.90
N LEU A 184 -1.29 1.30 -6.00
CA LEU A 184 -0.65 2.61 -6.20
C LEU A 184 0.87 2.53 -6.16
N ALA A 185 1.43 1.71 -5.27
CA ALA A 185 2.86 1.45 -5.24
C ALA A 185 3.33 0.82 -6.57
N ALA A 186 2.61 -0.19 -7.08
CA ALA A 186 2.90 -0.80 -8.37
C ALA A 186 2.84 0.24 -9.52
N LEU A 187 1.86 1.13 -9.49
CA LEU A 187 1.74 2.23 -10.47
C LEU A 187 2.94 3.18 -10.38
N GLY A 188 3.32 3.61 -9.17
CA GLY A 188 4.46 4.51 -8.95
C GLY A 188 5.77 3.92 -9.47
N ILE A 189 6.06 2.65 -9.12
CA ILE A 189 7.24 1.94 -9.59
C ILE A 189 7.23 1.76 -11.12
N ARG A 190 6.10 1.37 -11.71
CA ARG A 190 5.93 1.24 -13.16
C ARG A 190 6.18 2.57 -13.89
N ARG A 191 5.80 3.70 -13.27
CA ARG A 191 6.06 5.06 -13.76
C ARG A 191 7.43 5.63 -13.37
N LYS A 192 8.32 4.80 -12.80
CA LYS A 192 9.68 5.17 -12.37
C LYS A 192 9.72 6.29 -11.34
N MET A 193 8.64 6.45 -10.55
CA MET A 193 8.55 7.39 -9.45
C MET A 193 9.28 6.84 -8.21
N GLU A 194 9.81 7.72 -7.38
CA GLU A 194 10.22 7.33 -6.03
C GLU A 194 8.98 7.10 -5.18
N THR A 195 8.78 5.86 -4.77
CA THR A 195 7.57 5.46 -4.06
C THR A 195 7.90 5.08 -2.64
N GLY A 196 7.16 5.63 -1.69
CA GLY A 196 7.28 5.32 -0.26
C GLY A 196 5.94 4.98 0.36
N LEU A 197 5.98 4.28 1.51
CA LEU A 197 4.81 3.87 2.27
C LEU A 197 5.01 4.16 3.76
N PHE A 198 4.03 4.77 4.37
CA PHE A 198 3.93 4.96 5.82
C PHE A 198 2.57 4.44 6.31
N CYS A 199 2.59 3.54 7.29
CA CYS A 199 1.38 2.93 7.84
C CYS A 199 1.29 3.10 9.35
N THR A 200 0.07 3.29 9.83
CA THR A 200 -0.29 3.13 11.25
C THR A 200 -0.71 1.68 11.48
N GLY A 201 -0.06 0.94 12.34
CA GLY A 201 -0.37 -0.48 12.61
C GLY A 201 0.09 -0.84 14.02
N GLN A 202 0.22 -2.13 14.32
CA GLN A 202 0.78 -2.63 15.59
C GLN A 202 2.18 -2.05 15.88
N ALA A 203 2.89 -1.62 14.84
CA ALA A 203 4.13 -0.87 14.90
C ALA A 203 4.11 0.18 13.78
N ARG A 204 5.08 1.09 13.79
CA ARG A 204 5.29 2.00 12.67
C ARG A 204 5.94 1.22 11.53
N PHE A 205 5.19 1.05 10.45
CA PHE A 205 5.73 0.56 9.20
C PHE A 205 6.07 1.74 8.29
N ALA A 206 7.34 1.91 7.99
CA ALA A 206 7.83 2.96 7.12
C ALA A 206 8.79 2.37 6.09
N VAL A 207 8.46 2.56 4.83
CA VAL A 207 9.34 2.32 3.69
C VAL A 207 9.60 3.67 3.05
N GLY A 208 10.83 4.16 3.18
CA GLY A 208 11.22 5.45 2.62
C GLY A 208 11.08 5.50 1.09
N PRO A 209 11.07 6.71 0.50
CA PRO A 209 10.99 6.85 -0.95
C PRO A 209 12.15 6.13 -1.64
N GLY A 210 11.82 5.26 -2.60
CA GLY A 210 12.79 4.49 -3.36
C GLY A 210 12.24 4.09 -4.72
N ARG A 211 13.08 3.46 -5.56
CA ARG A 211 12.73 3.07 -6.93
C ARG A 211 12.93 1.58 -7.15
N GLY A 212 12.20 1.04 -8.11
CA GLY A 212 12.39 -0.31 -8.63
C GLY A 212 11.82 -1.41 -7.75
N GLU A 213 12.10 -2.66 -8.16
CA GLU A 213 11.52 -3.88 -7.58
C GLU A 213 11.86 -4.09 -6.10
N ARG A 214 13.01 -3.63 -5.65
CA ARG A 214 13.41 -3.75 -4.24
C ARG A 214 12.44 -2.98 -3.34
N THR A 215 12.21 -1.70 -3.65
CA THR A 215 11.29 -0.85 -2.89
C THR A 215 9.86 -1.39 -2.95
N PHE A 216 9.43 -1.87 -4.13
CA PHE A 216 8.13 -2.50 -4.27
C PHE A 216 7.97 -3.72 -3.35
N ARG A 217 8.98 -4.59 -3.30
CA ARG A 217 8.97 -5.77 -2.41
C ARG A 217 8.91 -5.36 -0.94
N GLU A 218 9.70 -4.38 -0.51
CA GLU A 218 9.68 -3.86 0.86
C GLU A 218 8.28 -3.31 1.23
N ILE A 219 7.62 -2.60 0.31
CA ILE A 219 6.25 -2.12 0.48
C ILE A 219 5.26 -3.29 0.61
N MET A 220 5.35 -4.28 -0.27
CA MET A 220 4.48 -5.45 -0.23
C MET A 220 4.65 -6.25 1.07
N GLU A 221 5.89 -6.42 1.54
CA GLU A 221 6.18 -7.07 2.82
C GLU A 221 5.62 -6.28 4.01
N ALA A 222 5.74 -4.96 4.01
CA ALA A 222 5.15 -4.11 5.03
C ALA A 222 3.63 -4.25 5.04
N LEU A 223 2.98 -4.17 3.87
CA LEU A 223 1.53 -4.32 3.73
C LEU A 223 1.04 -5.72 4.10
N ALA A 224 1.82 -6.77 3.86
CA ALA A 224 1.46 -8.13 4.28
C ALA A 224 1.48 -8.29 5.81
N ARG A 225 2.40 -7.59 6.49
CA ARG A 225 2.59 -7.72 7.95
C ARG A 225 1.77 -6.75 8.78
N VAL A 226 1.34 -5.63 8.21
CA VAL A 226 0.60 -4.63 8.97
C VAL A 226 -0.78 -5.14 9.36
N GLU A 227 -1.08 -5.09 10.66
CA GLU A 227 -2.37 -5.47 11.22
C GLU A 227 -3.16 -4.21 11.65
N PRO A 228 -4.51 -4.25 11.58
CA PRO A 228 -5.36 -3.11 11.88
C PRO A 228 -5.59 -2.96 13.41
N VAL A 229 -4.51 -2.99 14.17
CA VAL A 229 -4.51 -2.89 15.64
C VAL A 229 -3.69 -1.69 16.14
N GLY A 230 -3.32 -0.79 15.25
CA GLY A 230 -2.52 0.40 15.57
C GLY A 230 -3.23 1.37 16.51
N GLU A 231 -2.44 2.07 17.33
CA GLU A 231 -2.90 3.11 18.25
C GLU A 231 -2.43 4.52 17.84
N VAL A 232 -1.52 4.58 16.86
CA VAL A 232 -1.00 5.86 16.38
C VAL A 232 -2.00 6.46 15.39
N LEU A 233 -2.44 7.67 15.67
CA LEU A 233 -3.33 8.41 14.77
C LEU A 233 -2.62 8.79 13.48
N LEU A 234 -3.35 8.73 12.38
CA LEU A 234 -2.85 9.11 11.05
C LEU A 234 -2.36 10.57 11.01
N GLU A 235 -3.03 11.46 11.73
CA GLU A 235 -2.64 12.87 11.86
C GLU A 235 -1.22 13.02 12.42
N ARG A 236 -0.87 12.24 13.46
CA ARG A 236 0.48 12.25 14.01
C ARG A 236 1.52 11.68 13.06
N LEU A 237 1.15 10.63 12.32
CA LEU A 237 2.04 10.06 11.30
C LEU A 237 2.34 11.10 10.22
N LEU A 238 1.33 11.81 9.73
CA LEU A 238 1.49 12.89 8.76
C LEU A 238 2.36 14.03 9.28
N GLU A 239 2.17 14.46 10.54
CA GLU A 239 2.99 15.51 11.18
C GLU A 239 4.48 15.13 11.20
N ASN A 240 4.77 13.88 11.53
CA ASN A 240 6.14 13.42 11.70
C ASN A 240 6.87 13.20 10.35
N GLU A 241 6.17 12.73 9.32
CA GLU A 241 6.78 12.28 8.09
C GLU A 241 6.74 13.35 6.99
N ALA A 242 5.64 14.10 6.88
CA ALA A 242 5.46 14.99 5.73
C ALA A 242 6.49 16.13 5.67
N GLY A 243 7.03 16.54 6.81
CA GLY A 243 8.07 17.57 6.88
C GLY A 243 9.41 17.17 6.28
N HIS A 244 9.68 15.88 6.18
CA HIS A 244 10.94 15.32 5.66
C HIS A 244 10.88 14.93 4.18
N LEU A 245 9.73 15.07 3.55
CA LEU A 245 9.54 14.70 2.16
C LEU A 245 10.01 15.80 1.21
N ALA A 246 10.39 15.42 -0.01
CA ALA A 246 10.76 16.38 -1.04
C ALA A 246 9.58 17.31 -1.38
N HIS A 247 9.90 18.57 -1.67
CA HIS A 247 8.90 19.53 -2.12
C HIS A 247 8.18 19.02 -3.39
N ARG A 248 6.85 19.24 -3.45
CA ARG A 248 5.98 18.82 -4.56
C ARG A 248 5.81 17.30 -4.72
N ALA A 249 6.08 16.52 -3.67
CA ALA A 249 5.69 15.11 -3.65
C ALA A 249 4.16 14.97 -3.82
N THR A 250 3.72 13.87 -4.40
CA THR A 250 2.31 13.48 -4.40
C THR A 250 2.06 12.62 -3.17
N LEU A 251 1.25 13.13 -2.25
CA LEU A 251 0.85 12.42 -1.03
C LEU A 251 -0.53 11.81 -1.25
N VAL A 252 -0.64 10.52 -1.11
CA VAL A 252 -1.93 9.81 -1.15
C VAL A 252 -2.23 9.30 0.24
N VAL A 253 -3.32 9.80 0.81
CA VAL A 253 -3.79 9.43 2.16
C VAL A 253 -4.99 8.51 2.02
N ILE A 254 -4.89 7.31 2.57
CA ILE A 254 -5.92 6.26 2.48
C ILE A 254 -6.44 6.01 3.89
N THR A 255 -7.69 6.34 4.16
CA THR A 255 -8.30 6.19 5.50
C THR A 255 -9.80 5.90 5.41
N PRO A 256 -10.36 5.12 6.35
CA PRO A 256 -11.81 4.95 6.48
C PRO A 256 -12.51 6.10 7.23
N ARG A 257 -11.74 7.01 7.87
CA ARG A 257 -12.30 8.08 8.69
C ARG A 257 -11.69 9.44 8.33
N LEU A 258 -12.55 10.40 8.12
CA LEU A 258 -12.17 11.80 7.95
C LEU A 258 -12.59 12.59 9.18
N THR A 259 -11.61 13.19 9.88
CA THR A 259 -11.82 14.11 10.99
C THR A 259 -11.59 15.55 10.54
N PRO A 260 -12.21 16.57 11.17
CA PRO A 260 -11.91 17.98 10.88
C PRO A 260 -10.40 18.28 10.99
N ARG A 261 -9.74 17.74 12.02
CA ARG A 261 -8.30 17.91 12.23
C ARG A 261 -7.47 17.34 11.08
N LEU A 262 -7.80 16.11 10.61
CA LEU A 262 -7.16 15.53 9.44
C LEU A 262 -7.39 16.41 8.20
N GLY A 263 -8.62 16.90 8.01
CA GLY A 263 -8.97 17.80 6.92
C GLY A 263 -8.11 19.06 6.89
N ASP A 264 -7.97 19.75 8.02
CA ASP A 264 -7.14 20.96 8.14
C ASP A 264 -5.66 20.68 7.85
N GLN A 265 -5.16 19.53 8.31
CA GLN A 265 -3.80 19.08 8.02
C GLN A 265 -3.56 18.83 6.52
N LEU A 266 -4.49 18.14 5.87
CA LEU A 266 -4.39 17.86 4.42
C LEU A 266 -4.39 19.16 3.61
N VAL A 267 -5.21 20.14 4.02
CA VAL A 267 -5.22 21.47 3.41
C VAL A 267 -3.88 22.19 3.63
N ALA A 268 -3.30 22.12 4.82
CA ALA A 268 -1.99 22.73 5.09
C ALA A 268 -0.86 22.08 4.27
N LEU A 269 -0.88 20.75 4.12
CA LEU A 269 0.10 20.01 3.32
C LEU A 269 0.04 20.35 1.83
N ARG A 270 -1.14 20.79 1.34
CA ARG A 270 -1.31 21.21 -0.07
C ARG A 270 -0.42 22.39 -0.45
N ALA A 271 -0.02 23.22 0.51
CA ALA A 271 0.89 24.34 0.23
C ALA A 271 2.26 23.88 -0.31
N ARG A 272 2.68 22.65 0.04
CA ARG A 272 3.99 22.09 -0.32
C ARG A 272 3.92 20.86 -1.22
N HIS A 273 2.78 20.15 -1.20
CA HIS A 273 2.61 18.84 -1.83
C HIS A 273 1.31 18.78 -2.63
N ARG A 274 1.21 17.82 -3.53
CA ARG A 274 -0.07 17.43 -4.11
C ARG A 274 -0.72 16.42 -3.19
N VAL A 275 -1.91 16.71 -2.70
CA VAL A 275 -2.58 15.86 -1.72
C VAL A 275 -3.81 15.23 -2.33
N VAL A 276 -3.90 13.92 -2.21
CA VAL A 276 -5.01 13.08 -2.62
C VAL A 276 -5.54 12.35 -1.41
N LEU A 277 -6.83 12.45 -1.18
CA LEU A 277 -7.52 11.68 -0.15
C LEU A 277 -8.31 10.55 -0.81
N ILE A 278 -8.04 9.32 -0.42
CA ILE A 278 -8.86 8.14 -0.73
C ILE A 278 -9.58 7.76 0.55
N LEU A 279 -10.86 8.06 0.59
CA LEU A 279 -11.71 7.81 1.74
C LEU A 279 -12.54 6.55 1.49
N LEU A 280 -12.38 5.55 2.35
CA LEU A 280 -13.21 4.36 2.31
C LEU A 280 -14.56 4.68 2.94
N ASP A 281 -15.66 4.39 2.25
CA ASP A 281 -17.02 4.57 2.80
C ASP A 281 -17.33 3.46 3.81
N ALA A 282 -16.77 3.62 5.02
CA ALA A 282 -16.79 2.63 6.08
C ALA A 282 -18.17 2.00 6.38
N PRO A 283 -19.30 2.75 6.35
CA PRO A 283 -20.62 2.16 6.51
C PRO A 283 -20.98 1.07 5.49
N THR A 284 -20.43 1.14 4.28
CA THR A 284 -20.72 0.14 3.24
C THR A 284 -19.99 -1.18 3.47
N PHE A 285 -18.94 -1.19 4.30
CA PHE A 285 -18.18 -2.38 4.66
C PHE A 285 -18.78 -3.14 5.84
N ALA A 286 -19.71 -2.52 6.57
CA ALA A 286 -20.38 -3.15 7.70
C ALA A 286 -21.26 -4.31 7.25
N PRO A 287 -21.41 -5.37 8.08
CA PRO A 287 -22.30 -6.46 7.76
C PRO A 287 -23.75 -5.97 7.67
N PRO A 288 -24.57 -6.61 6.80
CA PRO A 288 -26.00 -6.31 6.72
C PRO A 288 -26.66 -6.47 8.08
N GLY A 289 -27.27 -5.43 8.62
CA GLY A 289 -27.97 -5.45 9.91
C GLY A 289 -27.20 -4.92 11.12
N LEU A 290 -25.88 -4.82 11.08
CA LEU A 290 -25.12 -4.04 12.07
C LEU A 290 -25.20 -2.55 11.71
N ALA A 291 -25.77 -1.82 12.61
CA ALA A 291 -26.24 -0.49 12.36
C ALA A 291 -25.19 0.42 11.70
N ARG A 292 -25.51 0.97 10.55
CA ARG A 292 -25.05 2.27 10.05
C ARG A 292 -25.06 3.36 11.16
N ARG A 293 -25.61 3.08 12.34
CA ARG A 293 -25.67 3.96 13.51
C ARG A 293 -24.37 4.05 14.31
N GLN A 294 -23.48 3.06 14.23
CA GLN A 294 -22.20 3.07 14.99
C GLN A 294 -21.02 3.57 14.16
N ILE A 295 -21.09 3.45 12.83
CA ILE A 295 -20.04 3.90 11.92
C ILE A 295 -20.55 5.17 11.25
N ARG A 296 -19.99 6.33 11.68
CA ARG A 296 -20.38 7.61 11.10
C ARG A 296 -19.86 7.71 9.65
N PRO A 297 -20.72 8.01 8.68
CA PRO A 297 -20.25 8.39 7.36
C PRO A 297 -19.42 9.66 7.44
N ALA A 298 -18.58 9.89 6.46
CA ALA A 298 -17.88 11.15 6.36
C ALA A 298 -18.88 12.31 6.24
N ASP A 299 -18.57 13.41 6.93
CA ASP A 299 -19.39 14.60 6.84
C ASP A 299 -19.36 15.19 5.42
N PRO A 300 -20.50 15.25 4.71
CA PRO A 300 -20.54 15.78 3.36
C PRO A 300 -20.08 17.23 3.27
N GLN A 301 -20.33 18.05 4.30
CA GLN A 301 -19.91 19.44 4.35
C GLN A 301 -18.38 19.54 4.40
N LEU A 302 -17.74 18.70 5.24
CA LEU A 302 -16.29 18.65 5.32
C LEU A 302 -15.67 18.21 3.99
N LEU A 303 -16.24 17.21 3.32
CA LEU A 303 -15.79 16.77 2.00
C LEU A 303 -15.87 17.92 0.96
N GLU A 304 -16.99 18.64 0.93
CA GLU A 304 -17.16 19.76 0.03
C GLU A 304 -16.13 20.88 0.30
N VAL A 305 -15.86 21.20 1.55
CA VAL A 305 -14.83 22.16 1.93
C VAL A 305 -13.45 21.75 1.44
N LEU A 306 -13.07 20.47 1.60
CA LEU A 306 -11.78 19.97 1.13
C LEU A 306 -11.63 20.09 -0.37
N VAL A 307 -12.68 19.78 -1.10
CA VAL A 307 -12.72 19.88 -2.56
C VAL A 307 -12.63 21.34 -3.01
N ARG A 308 -13.43 22.24 -2.43
CA ARG A 308 -13.35 23.68 -2.71
C ARG A 308 -11.95 24.26 -2.42
N ARG A 309 -11.25 23.67 -1.45
CA ARG A 309 -9.85 23.98 -1.15
C ARG A 309 -8.85 23.29 -2.08
N GLY A 310 -9.33 22.58 -3.11
CA GLY A 310 -8.55 21.99 -4.19
C GLY A 310 -7.84 20.68 -3.83
N LEU A 311 -8.33 19.92 -2.87
CA LEU A 311 -7.91 18.55 -2.65
C LEU A 311 -8.63 17.60 -3.62
N TRP A 312 -7.92 16.56 -4.03
CA TRP A 312 -8.51 15.45 -4.78
C TRP A 312 -9.07 14.44 -3.79
N VAL A 313 -10.38 14.21 -3.84
CA VAL A 313 -11.06 13.33 -2.89
C VAL A 313 -11.80 12.23 -3.64
N TYR A 314 -11.44 10.97 -3.36
CA TYR A 314 -12.07 9.78 -3.88
C TYR A 314 -12.79 9.05 -2.77
N VAL A 315 -14.04 8.68 -2.97
CA VAL A 315 -14.82 7.89 -2.01
C VAL A 315 -14.99 6.48 -2.57
N VAL A 316 -14.51 5.49 -1.82
CA VAL A 316 -14.48 4.08 -2.22
C VAL A 316 -15.47 3.27 -1.38
N PRO A 317 -16.63 2.85 -1.94
CA PRO A 317 -17.53 1.96 -1.26
C PRO A 317 -17.04 0.50 -1.28
N ALA A 318 -17.62 -0.35 -0.45
CA ALA A 318 -17.36 -1.79 -0.49
C ALA A 318 -17.73 -2.37 -1.86
N GLY A 319 -16.89 -3.28 -2.36
CA GLY A 319 -17.11 -3.92 -3.67
C GLY A 319 -16.81 -3.04 -4.88
N ALA A 320 -16.22 -1.85 -4.68
CA ALA A 320 -15.77 -1.00 -5.79
C ALA A 320 -14.73 -1.70 -6.66
N ASP A 321 -14.82 -1.50 -7.98
CA ASP A 321 -13.78 -1.97 -8.91
C ASP A 321 -12.54 -1.07 -8.80
N LEU A 322 -11.54 -1.55 -8.10
CA LEU A 322 -10.28 -0.83 -7.86
C LEU A 322 -9.43 -0.63 -9.13
N ARG A 323 -9.77 -1.31 -10.23
CA ARG A 323 -9.12 -1.09 -11.53
C ARG A 323 -9.48 0.26 -12.13
N ARG A 324 -10.69 0.74 -11.80
CA ARG A 324 -11.26 2.00 -12.30
C ARG A 324 -11.41 3.02 -11.18
N LEU A 325 -10.31 3.40 -10.56
CA LEU A 325 -10.35 4.48 -9.56
C LEU A 325 -10.89 5.79 -10.15
N SER A 326 -10.78 5.99 -11.48
CA SER A 326 -11.39 7.11 -12.20
C SER A 326 -12.92 7.10 -12.21
N GLY A 327 -13.56 5.93 -12.05
CA GLY A 327 -15.02 5.79 -11.95
C GLY A 327 -15.55 5.93 -10.54
N LEU A 328 -14.68 6.05 -9.53
CA LEU A 328 -15.07 6.34 -8.17
C LEU A 328 -15.51 7.79 -8.06
N ARG A 329 -16.50 8.06 -7.24
CA ARG A 329 -17.12 9.38 -7.10
C ARG A 329 -16.06 10.41 -6.75
N LEU A 330 -15.59 11.14 -7.75
CA LEU A 330 -14.80 12.35 -7.58
C LEU A 330 -15.76 13.43 -7.06
N ILE A 331 -15.61 13.82 -5.82
CA ILE A 331 -16.32 14.97 -5.31
C ILE A 331 -15.52 16.19 -5.76
N GLY A 332 -15.97 16.89 -6.83
CA GLY A 332 -15.44 18.20 -7.22
C GLY A 332 -14.36 18.26 -8.29
N GLY A 333 -14.46 17.49 -9.33
CA GLY A 333 -13.61 17.59 -10.51
C GLY A 333 -14.37 18.00 -11.76
N GLU A 334 -14.91 19.22 -11.80
CA GLU A 334 -15.18 19.89 -13.06
C GLU A 334 -14.26 21.11 -13.17
N GLY A 335 -13.36 21.02 -14.13
CA GLY A 335 -12.81 22.16 -14.87
C GLY A 335 -11.83 23.07 -14.12
N VAL A 336 -10.55 22.93 -14.35
CA VAL A 336 -9.66 24.00 -14.89
C VAL A 336 -8.67 23.38 -15.86
#